data_b39eda3c3c067665653ab043dd722f15
#
_entry.id   b39eda3c3c067665653ab043dd722f15
#
_cell.length_a   1.000
_cell.length_b   1.000
_cell.length_c   1.000
_cell.angle_alpha   90.00
_cell.angle_beta   90.00
_cell.angle_gamma   90.00
#
_symmetry.space_group_name_H-M   'P 1'
#
loop_
_entity.id
_entity.type
_entity.pdbx_description
1 polymer ?
#
loop_
_entity_poly.entity_id
_entity_poly.type
_entity_poly.pdbx_seq_one_letter_code
_entity_poly.pdbx_strand_id
1 'polypeptide(L)'
;RTNSEISVWLFSTCYVALITLLSFLSSNYDIYISWYWALLFSTPFVFAVSFFSINQFRFTQSIVYLVKIWTVLLGFAAIAMGISLLVNLRTVHQLTTVLQPGFIGGILLLLLTILYIPNFLISTVAYLTGAGFAIGRDTLISPLTFELGKIPALPILGALPTGRHPLYLVAALLVVALGALLAIWTLDKGHLVLRQTIALFIISTFVVAYLGSGSLITYELGTVGPSLWKFPLLISAEFVIGVGLVRLLPLIGRK
;
A
#
# COMPACT_ATOMS: atom_id res chain seq x y z
N ARG A 1 1.88 34.39 10.98
CA ARG A 1 2.18 33.03 11.51
C ARG A 1 1.01 32.50 12.35
N THR A 2 0.51 33.27 13.32
CA THR A 2 -0.59 32.86 14.21
C THR A 2 -1.90 32.53 13.49
N ASN A 3 -2.29 33.29 12.46
CA ASN A 3 -3.54 33.06 11.72
C ASN A 3 -3.51 31.76 10.88
N SER A 4 -2.36 31.39 10.32
CA SER A 4 -2.23 30.13 9.57
C SER A 4 -2.24 28.91 10.50
N GLU A 5 -1.69 29.02 11.68
CA GLU A 5 -1.70 27.95 12.69
C GLU A 5 -3.13 27.70 13.21
N ILE A 6 -3.87 28.77 13.51
CA ILE A 6 -5.28 28.69 13.94
C ILE A 6 -6.13 28.04 12.85
N SER A 7 -5.93 28.39 11.58
CA SER A 7 -6.71 27.80 10.48
C SER A 7 -6.45 26.29 10.29
N VAL A 8 -5.19 25.83 10.50
CA VAL A 8 -4.85 24.41 10.43
C VAL A 8 -5.49 23.63 11.57
N TRP A 9 -5.46 24.16 12.80
CA TRP A 9 -6.10 23.50 13.93
C TRP A 9 -7.64 23.49 13.81
N LEU A 10 -8.23 24.56 13.31
CA LEU A 10 -9.67 24.62 13.04
C LEU A 10 -10.08 23.59 11.97
N PHE A 11 -9.33 23.51 10.87
CA PHE A 11 -9.55 22.51 9.84
C PHE A 11 -9.47 21.09 10.40
N SER A 12 -8.46 20.83 11.24
CA SER A 12 -8.25 19.50 11.84
C SER A 12 -9.42 19.08 12.73
N THR A 13 -9.91 20.00 13.58
CA THR A 13 -11.05 19.72 14.45
C THR A 13 -12.34 19.52 13.66
N CYS A 14 -12.59 20.34 12.64
CA CYS A 14 -13.74 20.18 11.75
C CYS A 14 -13.70 18.85 10.99
N TYR A 15 -12.51 18.43 10.53
CA TYR A 15 -12.33 17.17 9.81
C TYR A 15 -12.60 15.95 10.69
N VAL A 16 -12.08 15.94 11.92
CA VAL A 16 -12.34 14.87 12.89
C VAL A 16 -13.84 14.81 13.25
N ALA A 17 -14.47 15.96 13.48
CA ALA A 17 -15.89 16.05 13.77
C ALA A 17 -16.73 15.49 12.60
N LEU A 18 -16.37 15.83 11.37
CA LEU A 18 -17.06 15.37 10.17
C LEU A 18 -16.94 13.85 9.99
N ILE A 19 -15.74 13.28 10.16
CA ILE A 19 -15.53 11.83 10.09
C ILE A 19 -16.37 11.11 11.16
N THR A 20 -16.34 11.62 12.39
CA THR A 20 -17.09 11.03 13.51
C THR A 20 -18.58 11.08 13.25
N LEU A 21 -19.08 12.21 12.76
CA LEU A 21 -20.50 12.39 12.40
C LEU A 21 -20.91 11.44 11.27
N LEU A 22 -20.10 11.34 10.21
CA LEU A 22 -20.38 10.43 9.09
C LEU A 22 -20.38 8.97 9.55
N SER A 23 -19.43 8.59 10.40
CA SER A 23 -19.39 7.24 10.98
C SER A 23 -20.62 6.93 11.81
N PHE A 24 -21.10 7.91 12.57
CA PHE A 24 -22.33 7.77 13.36
C PHE A 24 -23.59 7.64 12.46
N LEU A 25 -23.71 8.50 11.46
CA LEU A 25 -24.84 8.50 10.52
C LEU A 25 -24.86 7.27 9.60
N SER A 26 -23.69 6.68 9.32
CA SER A 26 -23.57 5.48 8.48
C SER A 26 -23.85 4.19 9.21
N SER A 27 -24.03 4.22 10.53
CA SER A 27 -24.33 3.05 11.35
C SER A 27 -25.82 2.68 11.22
N ASN A 28 -26.10 1.51 10.64
CA ASN A 28 -27.44 0.95 10.49
C ASN A 28 -27.51 -0.42 11.18
N TYR A 29 -28.72 -1.01 11.23
CA TYR A 29 -28.98 -2.31 11.86
C TYR A 29 -28.14 -3.45 11.27
N ASP A 30 -27.84 -3.36 9.96
CA ASP A 30 -27.07 -4.37 9.23
C ASP A 30 -25.57 -4.07 9.14
N ILE A 31 -25.16 -2.79 9.34
CA ILE A 31 -23.78 -2.34 9.26
C ILE A 31 -23.47 -1.49 10.47
N TYR A 32 -22.77 -2.07 11.44
CA TYR A 32 -22.35 -1.34 12.64
C TYR A 32 -20.97 -0.74 12.45
N ILE A 33 -20.91 0.59 12.28
CA ILE A 33 -19.65 1.34 12.28
C ILE A 33 -19.45 1.96 13.65
N SER A 34 -18.42 1.52 14.36
CA SER A 34 -18.11 2.03 15.68
C SER A 34 -17.50 3.44 15.58
N TRP A 35 -18.32 4.47 15.73
CA TRP A 35 -17.95 5.88 15.65
C TRP A 35 -16.83 6.28 16.65
N TYR A 36 -16.77 5.62 17.80
CA TYR A 36 -15.71 5.87 18.80
C TYR A 36 -14.33 5.41 18.34
N TRP A 37 -14.24 4.33 17.54
CA TRP A 37 -12.98 3.95 16.89
C TRP A 37 -12.58 4.95 15.81
N ALA A 38 -13.52 5.45 15.02
CA ALA A 38 -13.28 6.51 14.06
C ALA A 38 -12.71 7.77 14.75
N LEU A 39 -13.30 8.18 15.88
CA LEU A 39 -12.78 9.28 16.70
C LEU A 39 -11.37 8.99 17.24
N LEU A 40 -11.18 7.81 17.83
CA LEU A 40 -9.93 7.43 18.50
C LEU A 40 -8.74 7.41 17.53
N PHE A 41 -8.93 6.92 16.31
CA PHE A 41 -7.86 6.80 15.32
C PHE A 41 -7.69 8.05 14.46
N SER A 42 -8.77 8.73 14.08
CA SER A 42 -8.68 9.94 13.27
C SER A 42 -8.05 11.11 14.03
N THR A 43 -8.35 11.26 15.32
CA THR A 43 -7.84 12.37 16.13
C THR A 43 -6.32 12.40 16.17
N PRO A 44 -5.59 11.39 16.68
CA PRO A 44 -4.14 11.45 16.74
C PRO A 44 -3.50 11.55 15.36
N PHE A 45 -4.08 10.91 14.34
CA PHE A 45 -3.56 10.98 12.97
C PHE A 45 -3.65 12.39 12.40
N VAL A 46 -4.82 13.01 12.45
CA VAL A 46 -5.04 14.37 11.90
C VAL A 46 -4.24 15.40 12.68
N PHE A 47 -4.19 15.30 14.01
CA PHE A 47 -3.39 16.21 14.83
C PHE A 47 -1.88 16.04 14.60
N ALA A 48 -1.38 14.81 14.41
CA ALA A 48 0.01 14.58 14.03
C ALA A 48 0.34 15.24 12.69
N VAL A 49 -0.47 15.02 11.65
CA VAL A 49 -0.29 15.64 10.32
C VAL A 49 -0.29 17.16 10.43
N SER A 50 -1.21 17.74 11.21
CA SER A 50 -1.30 19.17 11.43
C SER A 50 -0.09 19.74 12.17
N PHE A 51 0.39 19.04 13.19
CA PHE A 51 1.59 19.41 13.93
C PHE A 51 2.83 19.40 13.03
N PHE A 52 3.00 18.39 12.19
CA PHE A 52 4.09 18.34 11.21
C PHE A 52 3.98 19.46 10.16
N SER A 53 2.76 19.80 9.73
CA SER A 53 2.51 20.88 8.78
C SER A 53 2.85 22.26 9.34
N ILE A 54 2.45 22.54 10.59
CA ILE A 54 2.72 23.84 11.25
C ILE A 54 4.20 24.03 11.53
N ASN A 55 4.88 23.01 12.05
CA ASN A 55 6.27 23.13 12.46
C ASN A 55 7.26 23.13 11.28
N GLN A 56 6.79 23.13 10.03
CA GLN A 56 7.64 23.08 8.84
C GLN A 56 8.84 22.14 9.04
N PHE A 57 8.56 20.92 9.50
CA PHE A 57 9.61 19.92 9.63
C PHE A 57 10.32 19.84 8.28
N ARG A 58 11.54 20.34 8.22
CA ARG A 58 12.41 20.13 7.06
C ARG A 58 12.50 18.62 6.91
N PHE A 59 11.86 18.11 5.85
CA PHE A 59 11.96 16.70 5.52
C PHE A 59 13.43 16.33 5.54
N THR A 60 13.84 15.57 6.56
CA THR A 60 15.20 15.05 6.63
C THR A 60 15.48 14.33 5.32
N GLN A 61 16.69 14.40 4.82
CA GLN A 61 17.07 13.73 3.55
C GLN A 61 16.59 12.27 3.52
N SER A 62 16.55 11.62 4.69
CA SER A 62 16.05 10.25 4.86
C SER A 62 14.59 10.07 4.42
N ILE A 63 13.70 11.05 4.71
CA ILE A 63 12.30 11.00 4.28
C ILE A 63 12.19 11.23 2.77
N VAL A 64 13.01 12.13 2.21
CA VAL A 64 13.04 12.35 0.75
C VAL A 64 13.42 11.07 0.02
N TYR A 65 14.42 10.33 0.51
CA TYR A 65 14.80 9.04 -0.06
C TYR A 65 13.70 8.00 0.11
N LEU A 66 13.06 7.93 1.26
CA LEU A 66 11.92 7.05 1.51
C LEU A 66 10.79 7.29 0.50
N VAL A 67 10.39 8.56 0.31
CA VAL A 67 9.35 8.93 -0.66
C VAL A 67 9.76 8.53 -2.08
N LYS A 68 11.00 8.77 -2.49
CA LYS A 68 11.51 8.36 -3.81
C LYS A 68 11.39 6.84 -4.01
N ILE A 69 11.78 6.05 -3.00
CA ILE A 69 11.71 4.58 -3.06
C ILE A 69 10.26 4.13 -3.24
N TRP A 70 9.33 4.63 -2.41
CA TRP A 70 7.92 4.28 -2.52
C TRP A 70 7.30 4.75 -3.84
N THR A 71 7.67 5.93 -4.34
CA THR A 71 7.20 6.42 -5.64
C THR A 71 7.59 5.48 -6.77
N VAL A 72 8.83 4.98 -6.77
CA VAL A 72 9.28 4.02 -7.80
C VAL A 72 8.56 2.69 -7.65
N LEU A 73 8.42 2.16 -6.43
CA LEU A 73 7.73 0.89 -6.17
C LEU A 73 6.25 0.95 -6.60
N LEU A 74 5.53 1.98 -6.16
CA LEU A 74 4.12 2.16 -6.50
C LEU A 74 3.93 2.49 -7.98
N GLY A 75 4.84 3.26 -8.59
CA GLY A 75 4.83 3.54 -10.02
C GLY A 75 5.01 2.27 -10.85
N PHE A 76 5.97 1.41 -10.47
CA PHE A 76 6.17 0.12 -11.13
C PHE A 76 4.96 -0.81 -10.94
N ALA A 77 4.38 -0.85 -9.74
CA ALA A 77 3.17 -1.61 -9.47
C ALA A 77 1.97 -1.09 -10.30
N ALA A 78 1.85 0.23 -10.47
CA ALA A 78 0.81 0.83 -11.29
C ALA A 78 0.94 0.45 -12.76
N ILE A 79 2.16 0.45 -13.28
CA ILE A 79 2.43 -0.01 -14.66
C ILE A 79 2.09 -1.50 -14.80
N ALA A 80 2.55 -2.35 -13.88
CA ALA A 80 2.28 -3.79 -13.92
C ALA A 80 0.77 -4.07 -13.84
N MET A 81 0.05 -3.40 -12.93
CA MET A 81 -1.40 -3.50 -12.80
C MET A 81 -2.11 -3.00 -14.07
N GLY A 82 -1.68 -1.86 -14.61
CA GLY A 82 -2.24 -1.30 -15.84
C GLY A 82 -2.09 -2.25 -17.03
N ILE A 83 -0.90 -2.85 -17.21
CA ILE A 83 -0.66 -3.87 -18.24
C ILE A 83 -1.58 -5.08 -18.02
N SER A 84 -1.69 -5.56 -16.78
CA SER A 84 -2.56 -6.70 -16.47
C SER A 84 -4.04 -6.40 -16.75
N LEU A 85 -4.53 -5.20 -16.44
CA LEU A 85 -5.89 -4.76 -16.79
C LEU A 85 -6.09 -4.72 -18.31
N LEU A 86 -5.12 -4.20 -19.06
CA LEU A 86 -5.20 -4.13 -20.53
C LEU A 86 -5.21 -5.51 -21.16
N VAL A 87 -4.38 -6.42 -20.69
CA VAL A 87 -4.34 -7.81 -21.19
C VAL A 87 -5.64 -8.56 -20.88
N ASN A 88 -6.24 -8.30 -19.73
CA ASN A 88 -7.45 -8.98 -19.26
C ASN A 88 -8.74 -8.16 -19.43
N LEU A 89 -8.78 -7.18 -20.34
CA LEU A 89 -9.96 -6.33 -20.58
C LEU A 89 -11.24 -7.12 -20.78
N ARG A 90 -11.18 -8.28 -21.44
CA ARG A 90 -12.34 -9.16 -21.65
C ARG A 90 -12.93 -9.64 -20.33
N THR A 91 -12.08 -10.06 -19.39
CA THR A 91 -12.49 -10.51 -18.06
C THR A 91 -13.08 -9.35 -17.25
N VAL A 92 -12.45 -8.18 -17.29
CA VAL A 92 -12.95 -6.95 -16.65
C VAL A 92 -14.35 -6.60 -17.17
N HIS A 93 -14.56 -6.65 -18.48
CA HIS A 93 -15.86 -6.40 -19.11
C HIS A 93 -16.89 -7.45 -18.67
N GLN A 94 -16.53 -8.74 -18.65
CA GLN A 94 -17.43 -9.81 -18.19
C GLN A 94 -17.86 -9.61 -16.74
N LEU A 95 -16.94 -9.27 -15.82
CA LEU A 95 -17.26 -8.98 -14.42
C LEU A 95 -18.21 -7.78 -14.30
N THR A 96 -18.04 -6.76 -15.13
CA THR A 96 -18.92 -5.59 -15.14
C THR A 96 -20.33 -5.96 -15.64
N THR A 97 -20.42 -6.80 -16.68
CA THR A 97 -21.72 -7.23 -17.23
C THR A 97 -22.49 -8.15 -16.30
N VAL A 98 -21.82 -9.00 -15.52
CA VAL A 98 -22.45 -9.86 -14.51
C VAL A 98 -23.14 -9.03 -13.43
N LEU A 99 -22.57 -7.90 -13.04
CA LEU A 99 -23.14 -7.03 -11.99
C LEU A 99 -24.38 -6.25 -12.47
N GLN A 100 -24.56 -6.06 -13.78
CA GLN A 100 -25.66 -5.26 -14.36
C GLN A 100 -25.96 -3.96 -13.57
N PRO A 101 -24.97 -3.11 -13.31
CA PRO A 101 -25.11 -2.06 -12.30
C PRO A 101 -26.07 -0.92 -12.71
N GLY A 102 -26.58 -0.89 -13.94
CA GLY A 102 -27.30 0.25 -14.48
C GLY A 102 -26.44 1.52 -14.51
N PHE A 103 -27.02 2.68 -14.82
CA PHE A 103 -26.25 3.93 -14.96
C PHE A 103 -25.70 4.43 -13.62
N ILE A 104 -26.55 4.55 -12.59
CA ILE A 104 -26.15 5.04 -11.25
C ILE A 104 -25.21 4.04 -10.57
N GLY A 105 -25.56 2.75 -10.61
CA GLY A 105 -24.71 1.70 -10.08
C GLY A 105 -23.33 1.63 -10.76
N GLY A 106 -23.25 1.92 -12.05
CA GLY A 106 -22.01 2.00 -12.80
C GLY A 106 -21.08 3.12 -12.30
N ILE A 107 -21.62 4.30 -12.01
CA ILE A 107 -20.87 5.41 -11.42
C ILE A 107 -20.37 5.04 -10.02
N LEU A 108 -21.21 4.44 -9.18
CA LEU A 108 -20.80 4.00 -7.84
C LEU A 108 -19.73 2.92 -7.89
N LEU A 109 -19.84 1.97 -8.82
CA LEU A 109 -18.84 0.93 -9.03
C LEU A 109 -17.51 1.49 -9.52
N LEU A 110 -17.54 2.50 -10.41
CA LEU A 110 -16.35 3.21 -10.85
C LEU A 110 -15.67 3.94 -9.68
N LEU A 111 -16.46 4.66 -8.87
CA LEU A 111 -15.95 5.35 -7.69
C LEU A 111 -15.31 4.37 -6.69
N LEU A 112 -15.98 3.26 -6.41
CA LEU A 112 -15.46 2.20 -5.56
C LEU A 112 -14.14 1.65 -6.11
N THR A 113 -14.07 1.40 -7.41
CA THR A 113 -12.87 0.91 -8.09
C THR A 113 -11.71 1.89 -7.92
N ILE A 114 -11.95 3.19 -8.11
CA ILE A 114 -10.93 4.24 -7.94
C ILE A 114 -10.44 4.29 -6.49
N LEU A 115 -11.34 4.24 -5.52
CA LEU A 115 -11.00 4.23 -4.09
C LEU A 115 -10.19 2.99 -3.68
N TYR A 116 -10.37 1.88 -4.40
CA TYR A 116 -9.66 0.63 -4.11
C TYR A 116 -8.28 0.54 -4.78
N ILE A 117 -7.95 1.41 -5.75
CA ILE A 117 -6.66 1.43 -6.46
C ILE A 117 -5.46 1.42 -5.50
N PRO A 118 -5.38 2.27 -4.45
CA PRO A 118 -4.22 2.27 -3.56
C PRO A 118 -3.97 0.91 -2.90
N ASN A 119 -5.03 0.24 -2.42
CA ASN A 119 -4.92 -1.08 -1.80
C ASN A 119 -4.48 -2.14 -2.82
N PHE A 120 -4.95 -2.02 -4.04
CA PHE A 120 -4.57 -2.93 -5.12
C PHE A 120 -3.11 -2.73 -5.56
N LEU A 121 -2.61 -1.49 -5.56
CA LEU A 121 -1.20 -1.20 -5.81
C LEU A 121 -0.29 -1.82 -4.74
N ILE A 122 -0.67 -1.71 -3.47
CA ILE A 122 0.08 -2.33 -2.37
C ILE A 122 0.08 -3.86 -2.52
N SER A 123 -1.07 -4.45 -2.86
CA SER A 123 -1.20 -5.89 -3.14
C SER A 123 -0.35 -6.32 -4.33
N THR A 124 -0.26 -5.47 -5.37
CA THR A 124 0.62 -5.70 -6.53
C THR A 124 2.09 -5.68 -6.13
N VAL A 125 2.54 -4.74 -5.29
CA VAL A 125 3.90 -4.76 -4.73
C VAL A 125 4.14 -6.06 -3.97
N ALA A 126 3.20 -6.47 -3.11
CA ALA A 126 3.31 -7.71 -2.35
C ALA A 126 3.37 -8.97 -3.25
N TYR A 127 2.66 -8.96 -4.37
CA TYR A 127 2.76 -10.02 -5.38
C TYR A 127 4.15 -10.05 -6.01
N LEU A 128 4.66 -8.91 -6.48
CA LEU A 128 5.94 -8.79 -7.17
C LEU A 128 7.15 -9.13 -6.29
N THR A 129 7.05 -8.91 -4.97
CA THR A 129 8.05 -9.33 -3.97
C THR A 129 7.92 -10.80 -3.56
N GLY A 130 6.95 -11.53 -4.09
CA GLY A 130 6.71 -12.94 -3.75
C GLY A 130 5.97 -13.19 -2.44
N ALA A 131 5.66 -12.16 -1.65
CA ALA A 131 4.87 -12.29 -0.44
C ALA A 131 3.44 -12.75 -0.71
N GLY A 132 2.89 -12.31 -1.84
CA GLY A 132 1.51 -12.55 -2.22
C GLY A 132 0.51 -11.75 -1.40
N PHE A 133 -0.77 -11.88 -1.78
CA PHE A 133 -1.90 -11.24 -1.12
C PHE A 133 -3.13 -12.15 -1.16
N ALA A 134 -4.10 -11.87 -0.31
CA ALA A 134 -5.37 -12.58 -0.25
C ALA A 134 -6.51 -11.68 -0.74
N ILE A 135 -7.57 -12.28 -1.30
CA ILE A 135 -8.83 -11.61 -1.65
C ILE A 135 -9.98 -12.47 -1.14
N GLY A 136 -10.07 -12.62 0.16
CA GLY A 136 -11.05 -13.47 0.78
C GLY A 136 -10.46 -14.72 1.42
N ARG A 137 -11.33 -15.49 2.03
CA ARG A 137 -10.96 -16.73 2.74
C ARG A 137 -10.42 -17.77 1.76
N ASP A 138 -9.39 -18.46 2.15
CA ASP A 138 -8.75 -19.53 1.36
C ASP A 138 -8.21 -19.04 0.01
N THR A 139 -7.88 -17.76 -0.11
CA THR A 139 -7.21 -17.20 -1.28
C THR A 139 -5.78 -16.84 -0.95
N LEU A 140 -4.84 -17.26 -1.79
CA LEU A 140 -3.46 -16.81 -1.77
C LEU A 140 -2.95 -16.68 -3.20
N ILE A 141 -2.68 -15.44 -3.58
CA ILE A 141 -2.21 -15.11 -4.92
C ILE A 141 -0.78 -14.59 -4.80
N SER A 142 0.17 -15.40 -5.24
CA SER A 142 1.59 -15.05 -5.34
C SER A 142 2.18 -15.63 -6.64
N PRO A 143 3.37 -15.23 -7.06
CA PRO A 143 4.02 -15.84 -8.22
C PRO A 143 4.23 -17.36 -8.09
N LEU A 144 4.39 -17.86 -6.87
CA LEU A 144 4.65 -19.29 -6.60
C LEU A 144 3.39 -20.07 -6.26
N THR A 145 2.40 -19.42 -5.64
CA THR A 145 1.16 -20.07 -5.19
C THR A 145 -0.04 -19.36 -5.76
N PHE A 146 -0.98 -20.13 -6.29
CA PHE A 146 -2.22 -19.59 -6.82
C PHE A 146 -3.36 -20.46 -6.27
N GLU A 147 -4.02 -19.92 -5.27
CA GLU A 147 -5.21 -20.49 -4.64
C GLU A 147 -6.31 -19.45 -4.71
N LEU A 148 -7.33 -19.71 -5.50
CA LEU A 148 -8.43 -18.80 -5.73
C LEU A 148 -9.71 -19.40 -5.17
N GLY A 149 -10.20 -18.80 -4.08
CA GLY A 149 -11.51 -19.11 -3.51
C GLY A 149 -12.63 -18.27 -4.16
N LYS A 150 -13.70 -18.05 -3.43
CA LYS A 150 -14.77 -17.14 -3.85
C LYS A 150 -14.27 -15.68 -3.76
N ILE A 151 -14.27 -14.96 -4.88
CA ILE A 151 -13.89 -13.54 -4.95
C ILE A 151 -15.11 -12.68 -5.28
N PRO A 152 -15.16 -11.44 -4.75
CA PRO A 152 -16.21 -10.50 -5.14
C PRO A 152 -16.09 -10.12 -6.63
N ALA A 153 -17.22 -9.93 -7.30
CA ALA A 153 -17.25 -9.55 -8.72
C ALA A 153 -16.92 -8.06 -8.92
N LEU A 154 -15.71 -7.63 -8.52
CA LEU A 154 -15.22 -6.27 -8.77
C LEU A 154 -14.45 -6.24 -10.09
N PRO A 155 -14.72 -5.29 -10.99
CA PRO A 155 -14.04 -5.20 -12.29
C PRO A 155 -12.51 -5.16 -12.20
N ILE A 156 -11.97 -4.45 -11.19
CA ILE A 156 -10.52 -4.35 -10.95
C ILE A 156 -9.88 -5.72 -10.68
N LEU A 157 -10.62 -6.68 -10.15
CA LEU A 157 -10.14 -8.04 -9.92
C LEU A 157 -9.96 -8.84 -11.22
N GLY A 158 -10.46 -8.33 -12.34
CA GLY A 158 -10.12 -8.85 -13.66
C GLY A 158 -8.63 -8.72 -14.02
N ALA A 159 -7.89 -7.84 -13.32
CA ALA A 159 -6.43 -7.73 -13.46
C ALA A 159 -5.65 -8.82 -12.69
N LEU A 160 -6.31 -9.71 -11.96
CA LEU A 160 -5.62 -10.76 -11.22
C LEU A 160 -4.87 -11.70 -12.17
N PRO A 161 -3.60 -12.03 -11.84
CA PRO A 161 -2.88 -13.04 -12.61
C PRO A 161 -3.59 -14.39 -12.48
N THR A 162 -3.70 -15.11 -13.60
CA THR A 162 -4.30 -16.44 -13.66
C THR A 162 -3.20 -17.48 -13.62
N GLY A 163 -3.12 -18.25 -12.52
CA GLY A 163 -2.12 -19.31 -12.36
C GLY A 163 -0.81 -18.85 -11.71
N ARG A 164 0.18 -19.74 -11.76
CA ARG A 164 1.52 -19.52 -11.17
C ARG A 164 2.47 -18.95 -12.22
N HIS A 165 3.15 -17.89 -11.88
CA HIS A 165 4.10 -17.22 -12.76
C HIS A 165 5.44 -16.94 -12.04
N PRO A 166 6.29 -17.97 -11.81
CA PRO A 166 7.54 -17.82 -11.06
C PRO A 166 8.47 -16.75 -11.62
N LEU A 167 8.43 -16.50 -12.93
CA LEU A 167 9.25 -15.48 -13.60
C LEU A 167 8.97 -14.07 -13.08
N TYR A 168 7.80 -13.79 -12.55
CA TYR A 168 7.49 -12.47 -11.98
C TYR A 168 8.26 -12.15 -10.70
N LEU A 169 8.88 -13.15 -10.05
CA LEU A 169 9.83 -12.92 -8.96
C LEU A 169 11.07 -12.13 -9.38
N VAL A 170 11.38 -12.07 -10.69
CA VAL A 170 12.43 -11.17 -11.20
C VAL A 170 12.14 -9.72 -10.82
N ALA A 171 10.89 -9.35 -10.65
CA ALA A 171 10.51 -8.00 -10.20
C ALA A 171 11.00 -7.68 -8.76
N ALA A 172 11.26 -8.67 -7.91
CA ALA A 172 11.86 -8.49 -6.60
C ALA A 172 13.28 -7.86 -6.71
N LEU A 173 13.98 -8.09 -7.83
CA LEU A 173 15.26 -7.43 -8.12
C LEU A 173 15.14 -5.90 -8.17
N LEU A 174 13.95 -5.34 -8.44
CA LEU A 174 13.72 -3.90 -8.35
C LEU A 174 13.90 -3.40 -6.92
N VAL A 175 13.41 -4.14 -5.92
CA VAL A 175 13.56 -3.79 -4.50
C VAL A 175 15.03 -3.85 -4.10
N VAL A 176 15.73 -4.90 -4.52
CA VAL A 176 17.17 -5.05 -4.30
C VAL A 176 17.94 -3.89 -4.97
N ALA A 177 17.59 -3.53 -6.21
CA ALA A 177 18.20 -2.41 -6.91
C ALA A 177 17.96 -1.07 -6.21
N LEU A 178 16.75 -0.84 -5.66
CA LEU A 178 16.44 0.36 -4.89
C LEU A 178 17.25 0.44 -3.59
N GLY A 179 17.45 -0.68 -2.92
CA GLY A 179 18.37 -0.77 -1.78
C GLY A 179 19.82 -0.43 -2.16
N ALA A 180 20.29 -0.97 -3.26
CA ALA A 180 21.63 -0.66 -3.82
C ALA A 180 21.75 0.82 -4.20
N LEU A 181 20.75 1.39 -4.86
CA LEU A 181 20.69 2.81 -5.19
C LEU A 181 20.71 3.70 -3.96
N LEU A 182 19.96 3.35 -2.90
CA LEU A 182 20.02 4.09 -1.64
C LEU A 182 21.43 4.09 -1.07
N ALA A 183 22.13 2.94 -1.08
CA ALA A 183 23.49 2.85 -0.60
C ALA A 183 24.44 3.76 -1.39
N ILE A 184 24.25 3.85 -2.72
CA ILE A 184 25.03 4.75 -3.59
C ILE A 184 24.70 6.22 -3.30
N TRP A 185 23.42 6.60 -3.24
CA TRP A 185 22.99 7.98 -2.99
C TRP A 185 23.41 8.53 -1.63
N THR A 186 23.72 7.63 -0.68
CA THR A 186 24.12 8.00 0.67
C THR A 186 25.61 7.86 0.93
N LEU A 187 26.44 7.59 -0.11
CA LEU A 187 27.91 7.49 0.05
C LEU A 187 28.49 8.76 0.67
N ASP A 188 28.11 9.93 0.16
CA ASP A 188 28.60 11.24 0.58
C ASP A 188 27.78 11.90 1.71
N LYS A 189 26.64 11.27 2.12
CA LYS A 189 25.72 11.83 3.11
C LYS A 189 25.90 11.30 4.53
N GLY A 190 26.78 10.34 4.69
CA GLY A 190 27.11 9.73 5.97
C GLY A 190 26.20 8.55 6.35
N HIS A 191 26.72 7.71 7.23
CA HIS A 191 26.04 6.46 7.65
C HIS A 191 24.71 6.70 8.39
N LEU A 192 24.53 7.87 9.01
CA LEU A 192 23.31 8.20 9.76
C LEU A 192 22.09 8.26 8.83
N VAL A 193 22.21 8.97 7.68
CA VAL A 193 21.12 9.09 6.71
C VAL A 193 20.73 7.73 6.15
N LEU A 194 21.71 6.88 5.82
CA LEU A 194 21.47 5.53 5.34
C LEU A 194 20.68 4.71 6.37
N ARG A 195 21.18 4.66 7.62
CA ARG A 195 20.54 3.87 8.70
C ARG A 195 19.12 4.37 9.00
N GLN A 196 18.93 5.68 9.04
CA GLN A 196 17.60 6.28 9.24
C GLN A 196 16.64 5.93 8.10
N THR A 197 17.10 6.00 6.84
CA THR A 197 16.25 5.65 5.69
C THR A 197 15.89 4.16 5.69
N ILE A 198 16.81 3.27 6.03
CA ILE A 198 16.52 1.83 6.15
C ILE A 198 15.47 1.60 7.26
N ALA A 199 15.67 2.18 8.43
CA ALA A 199 14.73 2.03 9.54
C ALA A 199 13.33 2.57 9.18
N LEU A 200 13.26 3.75 8.56
CA LEU A 200 12.01 4.33 8.08
C LEU A 200 11.35 3.48 7.00
N PHE A 201 12.13 2.89 6.09
CA PHE A 201 11.60 1.99 5.07
C PHE A 201 10.99 0.75 5.71
N ILE A 202 11.70 0.09 6.63
CA ILE A 202 11.18 -1.09 7.36
C ILE A 202 9.90 -0.74 8.10
N ILE A 203 9.87 0.34 8.88
CA ILE A 203 8.67 0.77 9.60
C ILE A 203 7.53 1.05 8.63
N SER A 204 7.81 1.77 7.54
CA SER A 204 6.78 2.12 6.56
C SER A 204 6.19 0.90 5.85
N THR A 205 6.95 -0.18 5.64
CA THR A 205 6.41 -1.42 5.06
C THR A 205 5.36 -2.08 5.95
N PHE A 206 5.53 -2.06 7.27
CA PHE A 206 4.51 -2.53 8.22
C PHE A 206 3.28 -1.63 8.21
N VAL A 207 3.47 -0.31 8.20
CA VAL A 207 2.36 0.65 8.12
C VAL A 207 1.58 0.47 6.82
N VAL A 208 2.27 0.35 5.69
CA VAL A 208 1.65 0.16 4.38
C VAL A 208 0.94 -1.20 4.29
N ALA A 209 1.53 -2.26 4.85
CA ALA A 209 0.87 -3.56 4.95
C ALA A 209 -0.43 -3.47 5.77
N TYR A 210 -0.39 -2.79 6.91
CA TYR A 210 -1.57 -2.60 7.76
C TYR A 210 -2.66 -1.79 7.04
N LEU A 211 -2.31 -0.69 6.39
CA LEU A 211 -3.25 0.17 5.65
C LEU A 211 -3.81 -0.52 4.39
N GLY A 212 -3.00 -1.34 3.72
CA GLY A 212 -3.41 -2.09 2.53
C GLY A 212 -4.14 -3.40 2.83
N SER A 213 -4.18 -3.80 4.10
CA SER A 213 -4.87 -5.02 4.54
C SER A 213 -6.20 -4.66 5.19
N GLY A 214 -7.19 -5.50 4.97
CA GLY A 214 -8.50 -5.38 5.58
C GLY A 214 -9.09 -6.76 5.87
N SER A 215 -10.16 -6.78 6.64
CA SER A 215 -11.00 -7.97 6.80
C SER A 215 -12.43 -7.57 6.53
N LEU A 216 -13.07 -8.24 5.60
CA LEU A 216 -14.51 -8.13 5.41
C LEU A 216 -15.19 -9.05 6.43
N ILE A 217 -16.09 -8.48 7.25
CA ILE A 217 -16.80 -9.19 8.34
C ILE A 217 -17.90 -10.10 7.77
N THR A 218 -17.65 -10.69 6.63
CA THR A 218 -18.56 -11.69 6.07
C THR A 218 -17.91 -13.05 6.21
N TYR A 219 -18.65 -14.05 6.63
CA TYR A 219 -18.15 -15.40 6.92
C TYR A 219 -17.36 -16.04 5.75
N GLU A 220 -17.60 -15.57 4.53
CA GLU A 220 -16.98 -16.06 3.29
C GLU A 220 -15.83 -15.19 2.76
N LEU A 221 -15.69 -13.94 3.22
CA LEU A 221 -14.77 -12.96 2.63
C LEU A 221 -13.57 -12.56 3.53
N GLY A 222 -13.19 -13.30 4.46
CA GLY A 222 -12.02 -13.20 5.33
C GLY A 222 -11.04 -12.02 5.11
N THR A 223 -9.76 -12.32 5.02
CA THR A 223 -8.70 -11.30 4.87
C THR A 223 -8.54 -10.85 3.42
N VAL A 224 -8.39 -9.54 3.21
CA VAL A 224 -8.12 -8.92 1.91
C VAL A 224 -6.86 -8.07 2.02
N GLY A 225 -5.96 -8.22 1.04
CA GLY A 225 -4.72 -7.46 0.98
C GLY A 225 -3.46 -8.28 1.29
N PRO A 226 -2.31 -7.64 1.41
CA PRO A 226 -1.04 -8.28 1.68
C PRO A 226 -0.97 -8.88 3.09
N SER A 227 -0.15 -9.91 3.27
CA SER A 227 0.10 -10.47 4.60
C SER A 227 0.81 -9.45 5.48
N LEU A 228 0.29 -9.21 6.72
CA LEU A 228 0.85 -8.26 7.69
C LEU A 228 2.29 -8.57 8.10
N TRP A 229 2.74 -9.82 7.96
CA TRP A 229 4.07 -10.25 8.36
C TRP A 229 4.96 -10.64 7.18
N LYS A 230 4.44 -11.44 6.24
CA LYS A 230 5.24 -11.93 5.10
C LYS A 230 5.69 -10.79 4.20
N PHE A 231 4.79 -9.87 3.85
CA PHE A 231 5.10 -8.76 2.95
C PHE A 231 6.15 -7.81 3.53
N PRO A 232 6.00 -7.25 4.75
CA PRO A 232 7.02 -6.37 5.31
C PRO A 232 8.37 -7.04 5.50
N LEU A 233 8.39 -8.31 5.92
CA LEU A 233 9.64 -9.03 6.12
C LEU A 233 10.38 -9.30 4.81
N LEU A 234 9.69 -9.78 3.77
CA LEU A 234 10.31 -10.07 2.48
C LEU A 234 10.83 -8.81 1.80
N ILE A 235 10.00 -7.78 1.65
CA ILE A 235 10.42 -6.54 1.00
C ILE A 235 11.56 -5.84 1.75
N SER A 236 11.55 -5.90 3.09
CA SER A 236 12.63 -5.35 3.90
C SER A 236 13.94 -6.14 3.74
N ALA A 237 13.85 -7.46 3.70
CA ALA A 237 15.02 -8.32 3.47
C ALA A 237 15.63 -8.07 2.09
N GLU A 238 14.83 -8.03 1.03
CA GLU A 238 15.27 -7.72 -0.34
C GLU A 238 15.97 -6.36 -0.40
N PHE A 239 15.38 -5.34 0.24
CA PHE A 239 15.93 -4.00 0.29
C PHE A 239 17.28 -3.96 1.03
N VAL A 240 17.38 -4.61 2.18
CA VAL A 240 18.61 -4.68 2.98
C VAL A 240 19.71 -5.47 2.25
N ILE A 241 19.35 -6.54 1.52
CA ILE A 241 20.28 -7.27 0.66
C ILE A 241 20.87 -6.31 -0.38
N GLY A 242 20.06 -5.50 -1.03
CA GLY A 242 20.53 -4.51 -2.01
C GLY A 242 21.51 -3.49 -1.41
N VAL A 243 21.22 -2.97 -0.22
CA VAL A 243 22.15 -2.09 0.51
C VAL A 243 23.44 -2.81 0.84
N GLY A 244 23.36 -4.06 1.31
CA GLY A 244 24.49 -4.90 1.68
C GLY A 244 25.43 -5.18 0.51
N LEU A 245 24.89 -5.49 -0.65
CA LEU A 245 25.68 -5.74 -1.86
C LEU A 245 26.63 -4.59 -2.18
N VAL A 246 26.16 -3.35 -2.13
CA VAL A 246 26.98 -2.17 -2.44
C VAL A 246 28.01 -1.87 -1.34
N ARG A 247 27.63 -2.06 -0.07
CA ARG A 247 28.51 -1.73 1.06
C ARG A 247 29.58 -2.80 1.32
N LEU A 248 29.32 -4.06 0.96
CA LEU A 248 30.26 -5.18 1.18
C LEU A 248 31.20 -5.41 -0.02
N LEU A 249 30.80 -5.10 -1.25
CA LEU A 249 31.62 -5.26 -2.45
C LEU A 249 33.01 -4.59 -2.35
N PRO A 250 33.16 -3.34 -1.85
CA PRO A 250 34.47 -2.72 -1.71
C PRO A 250 35.41 -3.40 -0.69
N LEU A 251 34.85 -4.16 0.25
CA LEU A 251 35.61 -4.91 1.26
C LEU A 251 36.19 -6.20 0.69
N ILE A 252 35.54 -6.78 -0.33
CA ILE A 252 35.96 -8.03 -0.98
C ILE A 252 37.07 -7.76 -2.03
N GLY A 253 37.04 -6.58 -2.67
CA GLY A 253 38.04 -6.18 -3.68
C GLY A 253 39.36 -5.61 -3.14
N ARG A 254 39.55 -5.52 -1.82
CA ARG A 254 40.77 -5.01 -1.15
C ARG A 254 41.69 -6.11 -0.61
N LYS A 255 41.68 -7.29 -1.21
CA LYS A 255 42.66 -8.33 -0.93
C LYS A 255 43.75 -8.32 -2.00
#